data_8c1f5da2ea19b26653339c592762366a
#
_entry.id   8c1f5da2ea19b26653339c592762366a
#
_cell.length_a   1.000
_cell.length_b   1.000
_cell.length_c   1.000
_cell.angle_alpha   90.00
_cell.angle_beta   90.00
_cell.angle_gamma   90.00
#
_symmetry.space_group_name_H-M   'P 1'
#
loop_
_entity.id
_entity.type
_entity.pdbx_description
1 polymer ?
#
loop_
_entity_poly.entity_id
_entity_poly.type
_entity_poly.pdbx_seq_one_letter_code
_entity_poly.pdbx_strand_id
1 'polypeptide(L)'
;MLLKDKVAVVTGASNGIGKSIVDVFIENGAKVIGLDIVEIESWDENFIMLKADVSSTADCERVYGEITGIVDRIDVLVNCAGITRDAMTKKMTEEQFDQVIAVNLKGVWNLTRLIGPAMQLNQKGSIINISSVVGVFGNIGQANYAATKAGVIGMTKSWAKEFALKGGNVRVNAIAPGYTMTNMMKTVPENLLEKFRGTTMLGRLAEPVEIANSVLFLASDLSSYVTGEVLNVNGGMRL
;
A
#
# COMPACT_ATOMS: atom_id res chain seq x y z
N MET A 1 0.19 -15.66 16.37
CA MET A 1 0.58 -14.32 15.94
C MET A 1 1.57 -14.46 14.79
N LEU A 2 1.18 -14.00 13.59
CA LEU A 2 1.96 -14.17 12.34
C LEU A 2 3.10 -13.15 12.20
N LEU A 3 3.06 -12.04 12.93
CA LEU A 3 4.04 -10.95 12.88
C LEU A 3 4.70 -10.67 14.24
N LYS A 4 4.73 -11.67 15.12
CA LYS A 4 5.36 -11.53 16.44
C LYS A 4 6.79 -11.00 16.30
N ASP A 5 7.12 -9.96 17.08
CA ASP A 5 8.43 -9.30 17.13
C ASP A 5 8.89 -8.67 15.78
N LYS A 6 7.97 -8.47 14.82
CA LYS A 6 8.23 -7.77 13.57
C LYS A 6 7.98 -6.27 13.70
N VAL A 7 8.76 -5.49 12.98
CA VAL A 7 8.55 -4.06 12.81
C VAL A 7 8.01 -3.79 11.41
N ALA A 8 6.85 -3.14 11.34
CA ALA A 8 6.19 -2.80 10.09
C ALA A 8 6.07 -1.28 9.93
N VAL A 9 6.35 -0.78 8.73
CA VAL A 9 6.07 0.60 8.32
C VAL A 9 4.88 0.58 7.36
N VAL A 10 3.83 1.36 7.64
CA VAL A 10 2.60 1.43 6.83
C VAL A 10 2.32 2.87 6.45
N THR A 11 2.25 3.19 5.15
CA THR A 11 1.86 4.51 4.67
C THR A 11 0.35 4.62 4.45
N GLY A 12 -0.22 5.83 4.59
CA GLY A 12 -1.67 6.01 4.55
C GLY A 12 -2.37 5.39 5.76
N ALA A 13 -1.70 5.40 6.91
CA ALA A 13 -2.08 4.64 8.10
C ALA A 13 -3.27 5.24 8.88
N SER A 14 -3.64 6.49 8.60
CA SER A 14 -4.69 7.19 9.38
C SER A 14 -6.11 6.74 9.03
N ASN A 15 -6.32 6.13 7.87
CA ASN A 15 -7.68 5.85 7.38
C ASN A 15 -7.76 4.62 6.46
N GLY A 16 -8.99 4.13 6.23
CA GLY A 16 -9.33 3.15 5.20
C GLY A 16 -8.54 1.84 5.29
N ILE A 17 -7.98 1.41 4.16
CA ILE A 17 -7.20 0.16 4.06
C ILE A 17 -5.95 0.24 4.92
N GLY A 18 -5.22 1.39 4.92
CA GLY A 18 -3.99 1.54 5.70
C GLY A 18 -4.23 1.39 7.20
N LYS A 19 -5.28 2.03 7.73
CA LYS A 19 -5.66 1.86 9.14
C LYS A 19 -6.01 0.40 9.47
N SER A 20 -6.78 -0.25 8.61
CA SER A 20 -7.13 -1.65 8.80
C SER A 20 -5.91 -2.58 8.77
N ILE A 21 -4.89 -2.26 7.97
CA ILE A 21 -3.61 -2.98 7.97
C ILE A 21 -2.90 -2.79 9.31
N VAL A 22 -2.87 -1.57 9.85
CA VAL A 22 -2.29 -1.28 11.17
C VAL A 22 -2.97 -2.13 12.25
N ASP A 23 -4.31 -2.11 12.30
CA ASP A 23 -5.09 -2.89 13.28
C ASP A 23 -4.76 -4.39 13.20
N VAL A 24 -4.82 -4.98 12.01
CA VAL A 24 -4.52 -6.40 11.78
C VAL A 24 -3.07 -6.76 12.12
N PHE A 25 -2.12 -5.87 11.85
CA PHE A 25 -0.71 -6.12 12.15
C PHE A 25 -0.42 -6.11 13.66
N ILE A 26 -1.02 -5.16 14.40
CA ILE A 26 -0.93 -5.09 15.86
C ILE A 26 -1.54 -6.35 16.49
N GLU A 27 -2.74 -6.75 16.07
CA GLU A 27 -3.41 -7.99 16.52
C GLU A 27 -2.55 -9.24 16.27
N ASN A 28 -1.66 -9.18 15.28
CA ASN A 28 -0.72 -10.26 14.96
C ASN A 28 0.69 -10.09 15.57
N GLY A 29 0.85 -9.14 16.50
CA GLY A 29 2.04 -8.99 17.33
C GLY A 29 3.17 -8.16 16.70
N ALA A 30 2.87 -7.35 15.68
CA ALA A 30 3.83 -6.41 15.12
C ALA A 30 3.88 -5.10 15.92
N LYS A 31 5.07 -4.49 15.97
CA LYS A 31 5.22 -3.06 16.21
C LYS A 31 5.01 -2.31 14.90
N VAL A 32 4.08 -1.36 14.85
CA VAL A 32 3.72 -0.68 13.62
C VAL A 32 4.06 0.81 13.70
N ILE A 33 4.78 1.31 12.70
CA ILE A 33 5.02 2.73 12.48
C ILE A 33 4.14 3.16 11.31
N GLY A 34 3.10 3.94 11.62
CA GLY A 34 2.20 4.53 10.63
C GLY A 34 2.74 5.85 10.11
N LEU A 35 2.64 6.06 8.81
CA LEU A 35 3.00 7.31 8.14
C LEU A 35 1.78 7.87 7.42
N ASP A 36 1.45 9.14 7.68
CA ASP A 36 0.38 9.86 6.97
C ASP A 36 0.61 11.37 7.03
N ILE A 37 -0.03 12.12 6.13
CA ILE A 37 -0.07 13.59 6.21
C ILE A 37 -1.00 14.07 7.33
N VAL A 38 -1.95 13.22 7.73
CA VAL A 38 -2.87 13.46 8.85
C VAL A 38 -2.32 12.73 10.06
N GLU A 39 -1.99 13.48 11.09
CA GLU A 39 -1.56 12.95 12.38
C GLU A 39 -2.79 12.52 13.19
N ILE A 40 -2.74 11.32 13.73
CA ILE A 40 -3.76 10.76 14.61
C ILE A 40 -3.10 10.26 15.90
N GLU A 41 -3.85 10.24 17.00
CA GLU A 41 -3.35 9.67 18.25
C GLU A 41 -3.10 8.16 18.12
N SER A 42 -2.03 7.70 18.75
CA SER A 42 -1.77 6.26 18.88
C SER A 42 -2.78 5.64 19.84
N TRP A 43 -3.45 4.56 19.42
CA TRP A 43 -4.47 3.86 20.22
C TRP A 43 -3.97 2.54 20.84
N ASP A 44 -2.72 2.19 20.59
CA ASP A 44 -2.07 0.98 21.09
C ASP A 44 -0.59 1.26 21.36
N GLU A 45 0.00 0.59 22.34
CA GLU A 45 1.42 0.74 22.70
C GLU A 45 2.38 0.29 21.60
N ASN A 46 1.93 -0.59 20.72
CA ASN A 46 2.69 -1.09 19.56
C ASN A 46 2.48 -0.24 18.30
N PHE A 47 1.73 0.87 18.39
CA PHE A 47 1.51 1.79 17.29
C PHE A 47 2.18 3.14 17.53
N ILE A 48 3.01 3.55 16.58
CA ILE A 48 3.64 4.87 16.56
C ILE A 48 3.22 5.57 15.28
N MET A 49 2.61 6.75 15.40
CA MET A 49 2.24 7.58 14.26
C MET A 49 3.29 8.66 14.04
N LEU A 50 3.77 8.77 12.79
CA LEU A 50 4.66 9.84 12.36
C LEU A 50 4.03 10.57 11.17
N LYS A 51 4.04 11.90 11.23
CA LYS A 51 3.57 12.73 10.12
C LYS A 51 4.57 12.71 8.97
N ALA A 52 4.10 12.35 7.77
CA ALA A 52 4.95 12.31 6.58
C ALA A 52 4.14 12.50 5.29
N ASP A 53 4.66 13.33 4.39
CA ASP A 53 4.20 13.41 3.01
C ASP A 53 5.08 12.54 2.12
N VAL A 54 4.55 11.40 1.68
CA VAL A 54 5.30 10.46 0.81
C VAL A 54 5.69 11.06 -0.54
N SER A 55 5.00 12.10 -1.01
CA SER A 55 5.34 12.78 -2.27
C SER A 55 6.62 13.61 -2.18
N SER A 56 7.01 14.01 -0.96
CA SER A 56 8.22 14.77 -0.66
C SER A 56 9.40 13.85 -0.37
N THR A 57 10.42 13.91 -1.21
CA THR A 57 11.66 13.15 -1.02
C THR A 57 12.36 13.51 0.29
N ALA A 58 12.44 14.82 0.60
CA ALA A 58 13.08 15.31 1.82
C ALA A 58 12.32 14.87 3.09
N ASP A 59 10.98 14.84 3.02
CA ASP A 59 10.17 14.39 4.16
C ASP A 59 10.29 12.87 4.39
N CYS A 60 10.38 12.09 3.30
CA CYS A 60 10.66 10.66 3.40
C CYS A 60 12.06 10.37 3.99
N GLU A 61 13.07 11.16 3.67
CA GLU A 61 14.41 11.06 4.25
C GLU A 61 14.41 11.42 5.74
N ARG A 62 13.72 12.50 6.11
CA ARG A 62 13.54 12.91 7.51
C ARG A 62 12.88 11.79 8.33
N VAL A 63 11.70 11.32 7.88
CA VAL A 63 10.95 10.32 8.62
C VAL A 63 11.68 8.97 8.68
N TYR A 64 12.43 8.61 7.65
CA TYR A 64 13.29 7.41 7.68
C TYR A 64 14.36 7.52 8.77
N GLY A 65 14.99 8.69 8.93
CA GLY A 65 15.92 8.96 10.03
C GLY A 65 15.25 8.84 11.41
N GLU A 66 14.02 9.33 11.57
CA GLU A 66 13.25 9.17 12.80
C GLU A 66 12.93 7.69 13.09
N ILE A 67 12.49 6.93 12.08
CA ILE A 67 12.20 5.50 12.21
C ILE A 67 13.43 4.73 12.68
N THR A 68 14.59 4.97 12.05
CA THR A 68 15.85 4.29 12.43
C THR A 68 16.38 4.70 13.80
N GLY A 69 15.93 5.82 14.33
CA GLY A 69 16.16 6.23 15.72
C GLY A 69 15.25 5.52 16.75
N ILE A 70 14.13 4.94 16.29
CA ILE A 70 13.13 4.25 17.15
C ILE A 70 13.30 2.73 17.13
N VAL A 71 13.74 2.18 15.98
CA VAL A 71 13.84 0.72 15.77
C VAL A 71 15.14 0.37 15.07
N ASP A 72 15.70 -0.79 15.43
CA ASP A 72 16.97 -1.30 14.87
C ASP A 72 16.80 -1.88 13.46
N ARG A 73 15.59 -2.32 13.10
CA ARG A 73 15.29 -2.92 11.79
C ARG A 73 13.85 -2.67 11.38
N ILE A 74 13.60 -2.77 10.08
CA ILE A 74 12.27 -2.77 9.49
C ILE A 74 12.09 -4.13 8.79
N ASP A 75 11.10 -4.92 9.18
CA ASP A 75 10.81 -6.24 8.61
C ASP A 75 9.76 -6.17 7.47
N VAL A 76 8.83 -5.21 7.56
CA VAL A 76 7.74 -5.06 6.59
C VAL A 76 7.59 -3.59 6.19
N LEU A 77 7.44 -3.33 4.88
CA LEU A 77 7.02 -2.04 4.35
C LEU A 77 5.72 -2.22 3.57
N VAL A 78 4.68 -1.47 3.93
CA VAL A 78 3.43 -1.41 3.17
C VAL A 78 3.24 -0.01 2.58
N ASN A 79 3.39 0.10 1.26
CA ASN A 79 3.11 1.31 0.51
C ASN A 79 1.60 1.35 0.19
N CYS A 80 0.80 1.97 1.08
CA CYS A 80 -0.66 2.04 0.97
C CYS A 80 -1.17 3.47 0.69
N ALA A 81 -0.40 4.52 0.98
CA ALA A 81 -0.78 5.89 0.69
C ALA A 81 -1.15 6.08 -0.79
N GLY A 82 -2.25 6.77 -1.04
CA GLY A 82 -2.68 7.04 -2.39
C GLY A 82 -3.90 7.96 -2.46
N ILE A 83 -4.00 8.68 -3.57
CA ILE A 83 -5.08 9.62 -3.88
C ILE A 83 -5.66 9.34 -5.26
N THR A 84 -6.87 9.84 -5.51
CA THR A 84 -7.46 9.95 -6.85
C THR A 84 -7.74 11.40 -7.20
N ARG A 85 -7.66 11.74 -8.49
CA ARG A 85 -8.08 13.01 -9.08
C ARG A 85 -8.70 12.70 -10.44
N ASP A 86 -9.95 12.25 -10.38
CA ASP A 86 -10.63 11.68 -11.52
C ASP A 86 -11.12 12.78 -12.47
N ALA A 87 -10.82 12.66 -13.75
CA ALA A 87 -11.31 13.52 -14.81
C ALA A 87 -11.19 12.81 -16.17
N MET A 88 -12.13 13.10 -17.08
CA MET A 88 -11.98 12.68 -18.48
C MET A 88 -10.71 13.29 -19.07
N THR A 89 -9.98 12.57 -19.91
CA THR A 89 -8.65 12.98 -20.45
C THR A 89 -8.65 14.42 -20.99
N LYS A 90 -9.70 14.86 -21.71
CA LYS A 90 -9.80 16.21 -22.24
C LYS A 90 -10.02 17.31 -21.18
N LYS A 91 -10.34 16.93 -19.94
CA LYS A 91 -10.62 17.85 -18.82
C LYS A 91 -9.63 17.68 -17.67
N MET A 92 -8.79 16.65 -17.71
CA MET A 92 -7.77 16.42 -16.70
C MET A 92 -6.71 17.50 -16.77
N THR A 93 -6.49 18.19 -15.66
CA THR A 93 -5.46 19.23 -15.56
C THR A 93 -4.09 18.61 -15.28
N GLU A 94 -3.02 19.33 -15.65
CA GLU A 94 -1.63 18.94 -15.31
C GLU A 94 -1.47 18.74 -13.80
N GLU A 95 -2.03 19.65 -12.99
CA GLU A 95 -1.98 19.54 -11.54
C GLU A 95 -2.64 18.26 -11.01
N GLN A 96 -3.82 17.89 -11.54
CA GLN A 96 -4.48 16.64 -11.16
C GLN A 96 -3.66 15.41 -11.55
N PHE A 97 -2.98 15.46 -12.69
CA PHE A 97 -2.10 14.38 -13.13
C PHE A 97 -0.88 14.27 -12.22
N ASP A 98 -0.17 15.39 -12.01
CA ASP A 98 1.08 15.44 -11.25
C ASP A 98 0.90 15.08 -9.77
N GLN A 99 -0.19 15.52 -9.13
CA GLN A 99 -0.50 15.14 -7.75
C GLN A 99 -0.61 13.62 -7.60
N VAL A 100 -1.30 12.94 -8.52
CA VAL A 100 -1.48 11.50 -8.47
C VAL A 100 -0.16 10.77 -8.73
N ILE A 101 0.64 11.23 -9.68
CA ILE A 101 1.99 10.70 -9.93
C ILE A 101 2.89 10.86 -8.69
N ALA A 102 2.89 12.05 -8.10
CA ALA A 102 3.74 12.36 -6.96
C ALA A 102 3.45 11.47 -5.74
N VAL A 103 2.18 11.28 -5.41
CA VAL A 103 1.78 10.47 -4.25
C VAL A 103 1.85 8.98 -4.57
N ASN A 104 1.14 8.53 -5.61
CA ASN A 104 0.87 7.11 -5.82
C ASN A 104 2.04 6.33 -6.45
N LEU A 105 2.93 7.02 -7.17
CA LEU A 105 4.06 6.38 -7.87
C LEU A 105 5.39 6.80 -7.25
N LYS A 106 5.69 8.10 -7.22
CA LYS A 106 6.93 8.61 -6.65
C LYS A 106 7.00 8.35 -5.15
N GLY A 107 5.87 8.49 -4.41
CA GLY A 107 5.80 8.19 -2.98
C GLY A 107 6.18 6.76 -2.64
N VAL A 108 5.71 5.79 -3.44
CA VAL A 108 6.10 4.38 -3.30
C VAL A 108 7.60 4.19 -3.52
N TRP A 109 8.16 4.86 -4.54
CA TRP A 109 9.59 4.84 -4.81
C TRP A 109 10.40 5.51 -3.69
N ASN A 110 9.96 6.66 -3.16
CA ASN A 110 10.66 7.44 -2.13
C ASN A 110 10.99 6.61 -0.89
N LEU A 111 10.04 5.84 -0.36
CA LEU A 111 10.27 5.01 0.83
C LEU A 111 10.97 3.69 0.49
N THR A 112 10.62 3.07 -0.63
CA THR A 112 11.22 1.79 -1.03
C THR A 112 12.72 1.94 -1.28
N ARG A 113 13.19 3.05 -1.87
CA ARG A 113 14.62 3.31 -2.11
C ARG A 113 15.44 3.47 -0.82
N LEU A 114 14.80 3.82 0.29
CA LEU A 114 15.45 3.96 1.60
C LEU A 114 15.40 2.64 2.39
N ILE A 115 14.22 2.04 2.47
CA ILE A 115 13.96 0.86 3.32
C ILE A 115 14.39 -0.44 2.63
N GLY A 116 14.19 -0.58 1.32
CA GLY A 116 14.51 -1.81 0.57
C GLY A 116 15.99 -2.21 0.66
N PRO A 117 16.96 -1.31 0.41
CA PRO A 117 18.38 -1.60 0.60
C PRO A 117 18.74 -1.95 2.04
N ALA A 118 18.13 -1.33 3.05
CA ALA A 118 18.34 -1.68 4.45
C ALA A 118 17.83 -3.09 4.77
N MET A 119 16.67 -3.48 4.24
CA MET A 119 16.17 -4.87 4.33
C MET A 119 17.12 -5.85 3.63
N GLN A 120 17.67 -5.49 2.46
CA GLN A 120 18.61 -6.34 1.72
C GLN A 120 19.91 -6.55 2.50
N LEU A 121 20.44 -5.54 3.17
CA LEU A 121 21.59 -5.66 4.07
C LEU A 121 21.32 -6.63 5.23
N ASN A 122 20.10 -6.60 5.77
CA ASN A 122 19.63 -7.52 6.81
C ASN A 122 19.24 -8.90 6.26
N GLN A 123 19.32 -9.11 4.95
CA GLN A 123 18.93 -10.33 4.23
C GLN A 123 17.51 -10.83 4.55
N LYS A 124 16.61 -9.95 4.97
CA LYS A 124 15.23 -10.29 5.29
C LYS A 124 14.32 -9.08 5.19
N GLY A 125 13.17 -9.26 4.54
CA GLY A 125 12.16 -8.21 4.46
C GLY A 125 10.97 -8.61 3.59
N SER A 126 9.85 -7.89 3.75
CA SER A 126 8.69 -7.98 2.88
C SER A 126 8.18 -6.59 2.54
N ILE A 127 8.14 -6.28 1.26
CA ILE A 127 7.60 -5.03 0.73
C ILE A 127 6.28 -5.34 0.03
N ILE A 128 5.19 -4.70 0.44
CA ILE A 128 3.87 -4.87 -0.13
C ILE A 128 3.39 -3.53 -0.67
N ASN A 129 3.12 -3.49 -1.97
CA ASN A 129 2.67 -2.29 -2.65
C ASN A 129 1.17 -2.39 -2.95
N ILE A 130 0.38 -1.40 -2.52
CA ILE A 130 -1.05 -1.37 -2.83
C ILE A 130 -1.25 -0.75 -4.21
N SER A 131 -1.50 -1.63 -5.19
CA SER A 131 -1.94 -1.27 -6.54
C SER A 131 -3.47 -1.09 -6.58
N SER A 132 -4.13 -1.53 -7.63
CA SER A 132 -5.59 -1.51 -7.82
C SER A 132 -5.97 -2.37 -9.02
N VAL A 133 -7.21 -2.85 -9.07
CA VAL A 133 -7.81 -3.39 -10.31
C VAL A 133 -7.72 -2.38 -11.45
N VAL A 134 -7.78 -1.08 -11.16
CA VAL A 134 -7.64 0.00 -12.16
C VAL A 134 -6.24 0.02 -12.78
N GLY A 135 -5.20 -0.37 -12.04
CA GLY A 135 -3.85 -0.54 -12.57
C GLY A 135 -3.71 -1.76 -13.50
N VAL A 136 -4.63 -2.73 -13.39
CA VAL A 136 -4.64 -3.95 -14.22
C VAL A 136 -5.52 -3.79 -15.46
N PHE A 137 -6.72 -3.20 -15.30
CA PHE A 137 -7.75 -3.17 -16.34
C PHE A 137 -8.07 -1.76 -16.86
N GLY A 138 -7.59 -0.71 -16.21
CA GLY A 138 -7.98 0.68 -16.48
C GLY A 138 -9.34 1.02 -15.88
N ASN A 139 -9.72 2.30 -15.94
CA ASN A 139 -11.08 2.78 -15.67
C ASN A 139 -11.32 4.13 -16.34
N ILE A 140 -12.56 4.42 -16.69
CA ILE A 140 -12.95 5.68 -17.31
C ILE A 140 -12.67 6.85 -16.35
N GLY A 141 -12.02 7.90 -16.86
CA GLY A 141 -11.72 9.11 -16.07
C GLY A 141 -10.53 8.97 -15.11
N GLN A 142 -9.81 7.86 -15.11
CA GLN A 142 -8.72 7.56 -14.18
C GLN A 142 -7.39 7.30 -14.89
N ALA A 143 -7.09 7.97 -15.98
CA ALA A 143 -5.85 7.74 -16.74
C ALA A 143 -4.58 7.95 -15.89
N ASN A 144 -4.54 9.01 -15.06
CA ASN A 144 -3.47 9.27 -14.10
C ASN A 144 -3.34 8.18 -13.04
N TYR A 145 -4.45 7.79 -12.43
CA TYR A 145 -4.49 6.75 -11.39
C TYR A 145 -4.12 5.37 -11.96
N ALA A 146 -4.68 5.00 -13.11
CA ALA A 146 -4.34 3.76 -13.81
C ALA A 146 -2.85 3.68 -14.13
N ALA A 147 -2.27 4.75 -14.67
CA ALA A 147 -0.84 4.84 -14.96
C ALA A 147 0.01 4.60 -13.71
N THR A 148 -0.34 5.23 -12.57
CA THR A 148 0.41 5.05 -11.32
C THR A 148 0.31 3.63 -10.79
N LYS A 149 -0.90 3.05 -10.76
CA LYS A 149 -1.13 1.71 -10.21
C LYS A 149 -0.56 0.60 -11.10
N ALA A 150 -0.53 0.79 -12.42
CA ALA A 150 0.23 -0.04 -13.35
C ALA A 150 1.75 0.13 -13.15
N GLY A 151 2.24 1.35 -12.96
CA GLY A 151 3.64 1.65 -12.65
C GLY A 151 4.12 0.96 -11.37
N VAL A 152 3.29 0.96 -10.33
CA VAL A 152 3.56 0.25 -9.06
C VAL A 152 3.73 -1.26 -9.30
N ILE A 153 2.92 -1.88 -10.17
CA ILE A 153 3.09 -3.28 -10.58
C ILE A 153 4.46 -3.50 -11.26
N GLY A 154 4.84 -2.59 -12.16
CA GLY A 154 6.14 -2.64 -12.84
C GLY A 154 7.31 -2.54 -11.86
N MET A 155 7.27 -1.55 -10.94
CA MET A 155 8.29 -1.39 -9.90
C MET A 155 8.37 -2.61 -8.98
N THR A 156 7.23 -3.19 -8.57
CA THR A 156 7.17 -4.41 -7.75
C THR A 156 7.96 -5.56 -8.39
N LYS A 157 7.76 -5.80 -9.67
CA LYS A 157 8.46 -6.88 -10.41
C LYS A 157 9.95 -6.61 -10.58
N SER A 158 10.33 -5.33 -10.75
CA SER A 158 11.73 -4.92 -10.84
C SER A 158 12.45 -5.12 -9.50
N TRP A 159 11.89 -4.59 -8.41
CA TRP A 159 12.46 -4.70 -7.06
C TRP A 159 12.51 -6.12 -6.53
N ALA A 160 11.52 -6.98 -6.88
CA ALA A 160 11.57 -8.39 -6.53
C ALA A 160 12.83 -9.08 -7.08
N LYS A 161 13.29 -8.69 -8.27
CA LYS A 161 14.54 -9.18 -8.86
C LYS A 161 15.78 -8.51 -8.25
N GLU A 162 15.72 -7.19 -8.07
CA GLU A 162 16.83 -6.39 -7.57
C GLU A 162 17.21 -6.77 -6.13
N PHE A 163 16.22 -6.85 -5.24
CA PHE A 163 16.46 -7.15 -3.82
C PHE A 163 16.72 -8.63 -3.54
N ALA A 164 16.51 -9.52 -4.51
CA ALA A 164 16.92 -10.92 -4.44
C ALA A 164 18.38 -11.15 -4.87
N LEU A 165 19.06 -10.13 -5.45
CA LEU A 165 20.46 -10.26 -5.86
C LEU A 165 21.37 -10.59 -4.67
N LYS A 166 22.44 -11.35 -4.94
CA LYS A 166 23.47 -11.74 -3.96
C LYS A 166 22.91 -12.47 -2.72
N GLY A 167 21.82 -13.22 -2.89
CA GLY A 167 21.21 -14.00 -1.82
C GLY A 167 20.31 -13.17 -0.89
N GLY A 168 19.97 -11.94 -1.25
CA GLY A 168 18.99 -11.15 -0.52
C GLY A 168 17.65 -11.89 -0.42
N ASN A 169 17.11 -11.99 0.79
CA ASN A 169 15.81 -12.64 1.04
C ASN A 169 14.74 -11.57 1.33
N VAL A 170 14.63 -10.60 0.43
CA VAL A 170 13.60 -9.56 0.47
C VAL A 170 12.56 -9.86 -0.59
N ARG A 171 11.32 -10.08 -0.16
CA ARG A 171 10.19 -10.31 -1.04
C ARG A 171 9.50 -8.99 -1.36
N VAL A 172 9.11 -8.80 -2.62
CA VAL A 172 8.37 -7.61 -3.05
C VAL A 172 7.14 -8.06 -3.84
N ASN A 173 5.95 -7.74 -3.35
CA ASN A 173 4.69 -8.12 -3.97
C ASN A 173 3.74 -6.92 -4.06
N ALA A 174 2.73 -7.02 -4.91
CA ALA A 174 1.65 -6.06 -4.98
C ALA A 174 0.31 -6.72 -4.64
N ILE A 175 -0.61 -5.93 -4.10
CA ILE A 175 -2.03 -6.28 -4.02
C ILE A 175 -2.80 -5.37 -4.97
N ALA A 176 -3.74 -5.93 -5.71
CA ALA A 176 -4.69 -5.19 -6.55
C ALA A 176 -6.10 -5.32 -5.98
N PRO A 177 -6.49 -4.42 -5.06
CA PRO A 177 -7.85 -4.40 -4.50
C PRO A 177 -8.90 -4.05 -5.55
N GLY A 178 -10.10 -4.61 -5.39
CA GLY A 178 -11.32 -4.11 -5.98
C GLY A 178 -11.91 -2.93 -5.19
N TYR A 179 -13.17 -2.58 -5.46
CA TYR A 179 -13.87 -1.58 -4.66
C TYR A 179 -14.01 -2.04 -3.22
N THR A 180 -13.52 -1.21 -2.30
CA THR A 180 -13.44 -1.51 -0.86
C THR A 180 -14.21 -0.46 -0.07
N MET A 181 -15.06 -0.86 0.87
CA MET A 181 -15.93 -0.02 1.70
C MET A 181 -15.12 0.81 2.70
N THR A 182 -14.36 1.75 2.20
CA THR A 182 -13.69 2.79 3.01
C THR A 182 -14.65 3.93 3.33
N ASN A 183 -14.24 4.84 4.22
CA ASN A 183 -15.04 6.03 4.54
C ASN A 183 -15.37 6.87 3.30
N MET A 184 -14.50 6.91 2.30
CA MET A 184 -14.75 7.58 1.02
C MET A 184 -15.92 6.91 0.26
N MET A 185 -16.02 5.59 0.28
CA MET A 185 -17.09 4.86 -0.40
C MET A 185 -18.45 5.05 0.27
N LYS A 186 -18.50 5.34 1.58
CA LYS A 186 -19.75 5.61 2.31
C LYS A 186 -20.47 6.88 1.84
N THR A 187 -19.78 7.77 1.14
CA THR A 187 -20.36 9.00 0.57
C THR A 187 -20.84 8.82 -0.87
N VAL A 188 -20.62 7.65 -1.47
CA VAL A 188 -21.04 7.34 -2.85
C VAL A 188 -22.54 7.01 -2.86
N PRO A 189 -23.32 7.57 -3.83
CA PRO A 189 -24.74 7.25 -3.96
C PRO A 189 -25.01 5.75 -4.13
N GLU A 190 -26.10 5.26 -3.52
CA GLU A 190 -26.44 3.83 -3.48
C GLU A 190 -26.57 3.18 -4.87
N ASN A 191 -27.14 3.91 -5.83
CA ASN A 191 -27.25 3.44 -7.22
C ASN A 191 -25.89 3.16 -7.89
N LEU A 192 -24.83 3.88 -7.50
CA LEU A 192 -23.48 3.61 -7.97
C LEU A 192 -22.83 2.45 -7.20
N LEU A 193 -23.08 2.34 -5.89
CA LEU A 193 -22.63 1.21 -5.09
C LEU A 193 -23.22 -0.11 -5.61
N GLU A 194 -24.52 -0.13 -5.97
CA GLU A 194 -25.19 -1.25 -6.63
C GLU A 194 -24.46 -1.64 -7.94
N LYS A 195 -24.16 -0.64 -8.77
CA LYS A 195 -23.41 -0.87 -10.01
C LYS A 195 -22.04 -1.50 -9.74
N PHE A 196 -21.33 -1.01 -8.72
CA PHE A 196 -20.02 -1.55 -8.35
C PHE A 196 -20.13 -2.99 -7.83
N ARG A 197 -21.15 -3.32 -7.00
CA ARG A 197 -21.43 -4.71 -6.57
C ARG A 197 -21.66 -5.62 -7.76
N GLY A 198 -22.43 -5.17 -8.75
CA GLY A 198 -22.72 -5.92 -9.97
C GLY A 198 -21.49 -6.22 -10.85
N THR A 199 -20.37 -5.53 -10.66
CA THR A 199 -19.11 -5.82 -11.39
C THR A 199 -18.28 -6.90 -10.72
N THR A 200 -18.63 -7.36 -9.50
CA THR A 200 -17.92 -8.40 -8.79
C THR A 200 -18.62 -9.75 -8.89
N MET A 201 -17.87 -10.84 -8.98
CA MET A 201 -18.46 -12.20 -8.97
C MET A 201 -19.05 -12.53 -7.58
N LEU A 202 -18.53 -11.95 -6.50
CA LEU A 202 -19.02 -12.13 -5.14
C LEU A 202 -20.24 -11.26 -4.82
N GLY A 203 -20.70 -10.39 -5.72
CA GLY A 203 -21.90 -9.56 -5.58
C GLY A 203 -21.84 -8.51 -4.46
N ARG A 204 -20.66 -8.20 -3.94
CA ARG A 204 -20.45 -7.22 -2.88
C ARG A 204 -19.11 -6.49 -3.01
N LEU A 205 -18.97 -5.39 -2.28
CA LEU A 205 -17.69 -4.72 -2.11
C LEU A 205 -16.87 -5.42 -1.02
N ALA A 206 -15.55 -5.25 -1.07
CA ALA A 206 -14.69 -5.75 0.00
C ALA A 206 -14.78 -4.85 1.24
N GLU A 207 -14.61 -5.44 2.41
CA GLU A 207 -14.33 -4.70 3.64
C GLU A 207 -12.81 -4.43 3.74
N PRO A 208 -12.35 -3.31 4.34
CA PRO A 208 -10.92 -3.00 4.48
C PRO A 208 -10.12 -4.13 5.12
N VAL A 209 -10.69 -4.85 6.07
CA VAL A 209 -10.03 -5.98 6.75
C VAL A 209 -9.75 -7.16 5.81
N GLU A 210 -10.52 -7.35 4.74
CA GLU A 210 -10.26 -8.42 3.76
C GLU A 210 -9.01 -8.13 2.94
N ILE A 211 -8.77 -6.85 2.65
CA ILE A 211 -7.52 -6.40 2.02
C ILE A 211 -6.36 -6.54 3.02
N ALA A 212 -6.56 -6.08 4.27
CA ALA A 212 -5.55 -6.16 5.32
C ALA A 212 -5.10 -7.61 5.60
N ASN A 213 -6.02 -8.58 5.61
CA ASN A 213 -5.70 -10.01 5.76
C ASN A 213 -4.81 -10.53 4.62
N SER A 214 -5.03 -10.05 3.40
CA SER A 214 -4.20 -10.41 2.25
C SER A 214 -2.80 -9.77 2.35
N VAL A 215 -2.71 -8.55 2.89
CA VAL A 215 -1.43 -7.90 3.22
C VAL A 215 -0.72 -8.66 4.32
N LEU A 216 -1.42 -9.11 5.38
CA LEU A 216 -0.87 -9.93 6.46
C LEU A 216 -0.26 -11.24 5.92
N PHE A 217 -0.93 -11.92 5.00
CA PHE A 217 -0.37 -13.11 4.34
C PHE A 217 0.96 -12.79 3.67
N LEU A 218 1.03 -11.72 2.85
CA LEU A 218 2.25 -11.33 2.16
C LEU A 218 3.34 -10.81 3.11
N ALA A 219 2.98 -10.23 4.25
CA ALA A 219 3.93 -9.78 5.28
C ALA A 219 4.53 -10.93 6.09
N SER A 220 3.82 -12.04 6.22
CA SER A 220 4.19 -13.18 7.07
C SER A 220 5.06 -14.22 6.34
N ASP A 221 5.59 -15.16 7.11
CA ASP A 221 6.37 -16.29 6.58
C ASP A 221 5.50 -17.32 5.83
N LEU A 222 4.15 -17.22 5.88
CA LEU A 222 3.22 -18.02 5.06
C LEU A 222 3.44 -17.81 3.56
N SER A 223 3.96 -16.65 3.17
CA SER A 223 4.26 -16.30 1.79
C SER A 223 5.77 -16.31 1.48
N SER A 224 6.55 -17.11 2.22
CA SER A 224 8.03 -17.14 2.13
C SER A 224 8.56 -17.45 0.72
N TYR A 225 7.77 -18.06 -0.16
CA TYR A 225 8.14 -18.37 -1.54
C TYR A 225 7.36 -17.55 -2.58
N VAL A 226 6.75 -16.41 -2.15
CA VAL A 226 5.97 -15.50 -3.02
C VAL A 226 6.72 -14.18 -3.16
N THR A 227 7.21 -13.88 -4.36
CA THR A 227 7.82 -12.59 -4.70
C THR A 227 7.59 -12.24 -6.18
N GLY A 228 7.46 -10.95 -6.50
CA GLY A 228 7.15 -10.46 -7.83
C GLY A 228 5.69 -10.66 -8.27
N GLU A 229 4.82 -11.08 -7.35
CA GLU A 229 3.42 -11.40 -7.61
C GLU A 229 2.51 -10.18 -7.46
N VAL A 230 1.40 -10.19 -8.20
CA VAL A 230 0.29 -9.24 -8.09
C VAL A 230 -0.95 -9.99 -7.64
N LEU A 231 -1.20 -10.00 -6.34
CA LEU A 231 -2.36 -10.68 -5.76
C LEU A 231 -3.63 -9.86 -5.99
N ASN A 232 -4.55 -10.37 -6.79
CA ASN A 232 -5.85 -9.76 -7.03
C ASN A 232 -6.80 -10.06 -5.85
N VAL A 233 -7.20 -9.02 -5.11
CA VAL A 233 -8.14 -9.10 -4.00
C VAL A 233 -9.37 -8.26 -4.35
N ASN A 234 -10.16 -8.74 -5.30
CA ASN A 234 -11.14 -7.92 -5.99
C ASN A 234 -12.53 -8.58 -6.16
N GLY A 235 -12.79 -9.70 -5.49
CA GLY A 235 -14.07 -10.41 -5.59
C GLY A 235 -14.39 -10.94 -7.01
N GLY A 236 -13.35 -11.18 -7.83
CA GLY A 236 -13.52 -11.60 -9.22
C GLY A 236 -13.93 -10.47 -10.16
N MET A 237 -13.68 -9.21 -9.75
CA MET A 237 -14.00 -8.03 -10.55
C MET A 237 -13.25 -8.03 -11.88
N ARG A 238 -13.96 -7.68 -12.95
CA ARG A 238 -13.44 -7.35 -14.27
C ARG A 238 -14.04 -6.02 -14.68
N LEU A 239 -13.20 -5.05 -14.99
CA LEU A 239 -13.59 -3.73 -15.49
C LEU A 239 -13.58 -3.71 -17.01
#